data_b9064460b160b31c3457ba15b4c012b9
#
_entry.id   b9064460b160b31c3457ba15b4c012b9
#
_cell.length_a   1.000
_cell.length_b   1.000
_cell.length_c   1.000
_cell.angle_alpha   90.00
_cell.angle_beta   90.00
_cell.angle_gamma   90.00
#
_symmetry.space_group_name_H-M   'P 1'
#
loop_
_entity.id
_entity.type
_entity.pdbx_description
1 polymer ?
#
loop_
_entity_poly.entity_id
_entity_poly.type
_entity_poly.pdbx_seq_one_letter_code
_entity_poly.pdbx_strand_id
1 'polypeptide(L)'
;MKKTILSAIIVALAFLPAQLSAQQSRTQKIINAALKGWNIELRAGYNIGGTSPIPLPVEIREIKSYKPSMGFSLESDFTKFFDEKWGLLVGVKLENKNMETDARVKNYGMEILSEGAIASGRWTGGVKTSVRNAFLTFPVQAAYKVHPRTNLKLGVFLSYLIEGKFDGVVYDGYLRNGDPTGEKAVFTGDATATYDFSDELRKFQWGLQAGVDWEAFKHLKLYADLSWGLNSAFPESFKTITFSMYPIYFNVGVGYLF
;
A
#
# COMPACT_ATOMS: atom_id res chain seq x y z
N MET A 1 5.53 20.91 -9.97
CA MET A 1 6.85 20.29 -9.76
C MET A 1 6.77 18.82 -9.36
N LYS A 2 5.84 18.33 -8.51
CA LYS A 2 5.77 16.90 -8.11
C LYS A 2 5.40 15.93 -9.23
N LYS A 3 4.54 16.31 -10.19
CA LYS A 3 4.13 15.44 -11.32
C LYS A 3 5.25 15.19 -12.34
N THR A 4 6.19 16.11 -12.48
CA THR A 4 7.34 15.96 -13.39
C THR A 4 8.42 15.01 -12.87
N ILE A 5 8.55 14.83 -11.56
CA ILE A 5 9.53 13.92 -10.95
C ILE A 5 9.08 12.46 -11.14
N LEU A 6 7.80 12.18 -10.95
CA LEU A 6 7.25 10.81 -11.12
C LEU A 6 7.36 10.35 -12.59
N SER A 7 7.07 11.24 -13.55
CA SER A 7 7.25 10.95 -14.98
C SER A 7 8.72 10.72 -15.36
N ALA A 8 9.66 11.43 -14.74
CA ALA A 8 11.09 11.27 -14.98
C ALA A 8 11.64 9.92 -14.47
N ILE A 9 11.13 9.43 -13.33
CA ILE A 9 11.54 8.14 -12.76
C ILE A 9 11.01 6.97 -13.60
N ILE A 10 9.77 7.05 -14.09
CA ILE A 10 9.17 6.02 -14.97
C ILE A 10 9.91 5.96 -16.30
N VAL A 11 10.26 7.10 -16.87
CA VAL A 11 11.05 7.20 -18.11
C VAL A 11 12.47 6.66 -17.91
N ALA A 12 13.12 6.93 -16.77
CA ALA A 12 14.46 6.41 -16.47
C ALA A 12 14.50 4.88 -16.33
N LEU A 13 13.45 4.27 -15.75
CA LEU A 13 13.34 2.80 -15.65
C LEU A 13 13.03 2.12 -16.99
N ALA A 14 12.32 2.79 -17.90
CA ALA A 14 11.98 2.25 -19.22
C ALA A 14 13.13 2.35 -20.25
N PHE A 15 14.08 3.28 -20.07
CA PHE A 15 15.19 3.50 -21.00
C PHE A 15 16.49 2.75 -20.64
N LEU A 16 16.54 2.02 -19.53
CA LEU A 16 17.74 1.26 -19.13
C LEU A 16 18.24 0.22 -20.14
N PRO A 17 17.41 -0.45 -20.97
CA PRO A 17 17.95 -1.38 -21.98
C PRO A 17 18.38 -0.75 -23.30
N ALA A 18 17.94 0.46 -23.64
CA ALA A 18 18.08 0.99 -25.00
C ALA A 18 19.38 1.75 -25.31
N GLN A 19 20.17 2.12 -24.29
CA GLN A 19 21.42 2.89 -24.50
C GLN A 19 22.71 2.12 -24.23
N LEU A 20 22.66 0.80 -24.09
CA LEU A 20 23.81 -0.03 -23.73
C LEU A 20 24.72 -0.45 -24.90
N SER A 21 24.52 0.06 -26.11
CA SER A 21 25.26 -0.42 -27.28
C SER A 21 26.54 0.36 -27.66
N ALA A 22 26.91 1.42 -26.95
CA ALA A 22 27.95 2.32 -27.46
C ALA A 22 29.10 2.70 -26.50
N GLN A 23 29.33 1.99 -25.41
CA GLN A 23 30.62 2.09 -24.70
C GLN A 23 30.70 1.05 -23.59
N GLN A 24 31.42 -0.04 -23.79
CA GLN A 24 31.80 -0.98 -22.73
C GLN A 24 32.78 -0.29 -21.77
N SER A 25 32.26 0.59 -20.94
CA SER A 25 33.04 1.24 -19.91
C SER A 25 33.38 0.25 -18.79
N ARG A 26 34.43 0.55 -18.04
CA ARG A 26 34.84 -0.24 -16.84
C ARG A 26 33.66 -0.45 -15.88
N THR A 27 32.75 0.51 -15.79
CA THR A 27 31.51 0.45 -15.01
C THR A 27 30.57 -0.67 -15.46
N GLN A 28 30.43 -0.91 -16.76
CA GLN A 28 29.57 -1.96 -17.30
C GLN A 28 30.11 -3.36 -17.02
N LYS A 29 31.44 -3.53 -17.04
CA LYS A 29 32.08 -4.79 -16.63
C LYS A 29 31.88 -5.08 -15.13
N ILE A 30 31.94 -4.05 -14.29
CA ILE A 30 31.67 -4.17 -12.84
C ILE A 30 30.20 -4.52 -12.60
N ILE A 31 29.26 -3.84 -13.28
CA ILE A 31 27.82 -4.13 -13.16
C ILE A 31 27.52 -5.55 -13.63
N ASN A 32 28.03 -5.97 -14.79
CA ASN A 32 27.81 -7.33 -15.30
C ASN A 32 28.42 -8.41 -14.38
N ALA A 33 29.58 -8.13 -13.76
CA ALA A 33 30.17 -9.03 -12.80
C ALA A 33 29.36 -9.11 -11.49
N ALA A 34 28.81 -7.99 -11.03
CA ALA A 34 27.95 -7.93 -9.84
C ALA A 34 26.59 -8.62 -10.06
N LEU A 35 26.03 -8.51 -11.27
CA LEU A 35 24.74 -9.13 -11.63
C LEU A 35 24.88 -10.60 -12.07
N LYS A 36 26.10 -11.12 -12.17
CA LYS A 36 26.32 -12.52 -12.58
C LYS A 36 25.66 -13.49 -11.59
N GLY A 37 24.75 -14.32 -12.12
CA GLY A 37 24.00 -15.30 -11.35
C GLY A 37 22.77 -14.74 -10.64
N TRP A 38 22.38 -13.49 -10.92
CA TRP A 38 21.10 -12.94 -10.52
C TRP A 38 20.07 -13.13 -11.63
N ASN A 39 18.89 -13.59 -11.26
CA ASN A 39 17.72 -13.57 -12.13
C ASN A 39 17.04 -12.22 -11.98
N ILE A 40 16.87 -11.52 -13.09
CA ILE A 40 16.22 -10.20 -13.13
C ILE A 40 14.81 -10.39 -13.66
N GLU A 41 13.83 -9.88 -12.95
CA GLU A 41 12.41 -9.96 -13.30
C GLU A 41 11.76 -8.59 -13.23
N LEU A 42 10.97 -8.24 -14.24
CA LEU A 42 10.09 -7.08 -14.21
C LEU A 42 8.65 -7.57 -14.03
N ARG A 43 7.96 -7.06 -13.03
CA ARG A 43 6.62 -7.49 -12.63
C ARG A 43 5.64 -6.33 -12.72
N ALA A 44 4.43 -6.65 -13.19
CA ALA A 44 3.31 -5.73 -13.21
C ALA A 44 2.07 -6.42 -12.62
N GLY A 45 1.34 -5.75 -11.76
CA GLY A 45 0.21 -6.35 -11.08
C GLY A 45 -0.78 -5.39 -10.48
N TYR A 46 -1.73 -5.99 -9.79
CA TYR A 46 -2.84 -5.32 -9.10
C TYR A 46 -2.79 -5.59 -7.61
N ASN A 47 -2.97 -4.52 -6.83
CA ASN A 47 -3.19 -4.57 -5.40
C ASN A 47 -4.68 -4.60 -5.08
N ILE A 48 -5.11 -5.56 -4.28
CA ILE A 48 -6.46 -5.74 -3.77
C ILE A 48 -6.34 -5.86 -2.26
N GLY A 49 -7.00 -5.00 -1.50
CA GLY A 49 -6.91 -5.04 -0.05
C GLY A 49 -7.25 -3.70 0.58
N GLY A 50 -6.90 -3.52 1.83
CA GLY A 50 -7.23 -2.30 2.54
C GLY A 50 -6.40 -2.07 3.77
N THR A 51 -6.60 -0.89 4.35
CA THR A 51 -6.06 -0.52 5.66
C THR A 51 -7.17 -0.74 6.67
N SER A 52 -7.02 -1.76 7.51
CA SER A 52 -8.05 -2.24 8.42
C SER A 52 -7.61 -2.15 9.88
N PRO A 53 -8.52 -1.79 10.80
CA PRO A 53 -8.26 -1.95 12.22
C PRO A 53 -8.26 -3.44 12.59
N ILE A 54 -7.27 -3.85 13.38
CA ILE A 54 -7.16 -5.21 13.94
C ILE A 54 -6.75 -5.11 15.41
N PRO A 55 -7.57 -5.61 16.33
CA PRO A 55 -8.93 -6.14 16.13
C PRO A 55 -9.93 -5.05 15.71
N LEU A 56 -11.10 -5.46 15.21
CA LEU A 56 -12.16 -4.51 14.85
C LEU A 56 -12.63 -3.79 16.13
N PRO A 57 -12.55 -2.44 16.20
CA PRO A 57 -12.88 -1.69 17.39
C PRO A 57 -14.40 -1.64 17.62
N VAL A 58 -14.79 -1.48 18.89
CA VAL A 58 -16.20 -1.45 19.28
C VAL A 58 -16.98 -0.25 18.71
N GLU A 59 -16.27 0.78 18.30
CA GLU A 59 -16.82 1.97 17.64
C GLU A 59 -17.40 1.68 16.26
N ILE A 60 -16.87 0.70 15.55
CA ILE A 60 -17.38 0.26 14.24
C ILE A 60 -18.50 -0.74 14.48
N ARG A 61 -19.74 -0.35 14.13
CA ARG A 61 -20.95 -1.15 14.35
C ARG A 61 -21.33 -2.02 13.17
N GLU A 62 -21.05 -1.53 11.97
CA GLU A 62 -21.41 -2.20 10.72
C GLU A 62 -20.50 -1.71 9.60
N ILE A 63 -20.04 -2.62 8.76
CA ILE A 63 -19.39 -2.29 7.50
C ILE A 63 -20.44 -2.52 6.42
N LYS A 64 -21.02 -1.43 5.88
CA LYS A 64 -22.06 -1.48 4.85
C LYS A 64 -21.52 -1.90 3.50
N SER A 65 -20.35 -1.39 3.15
CA SER A 65 -19.67 -1.78 1.92
C SER A 65 -18.16 -1.62 2.04
N TYR A 66 -17.47 -2.48 1.33
CA TYR A 66 -16.04 -2.38 1.08
C TYR A 66 -15.80 -2.54 -0.42
N LYS A 67 -15.09 -1.60 -1.02
CA LYS A 67 -14.72 -1.63 -2.43
C LYS A 67 -13.21 -1.54 -2.54
N PRO A 68 -12.52 -2.62 -2.95
CA PRO A 68 -11.12 -2.53 -3.32
C PRO A 68 -11.03 -1.65 -4.57
N SER A 69 -10.48 -0.46 -4.42
CA SER A 69 -10.20 0.41 -5.56
C SER A 69 -8.97 -0.09 -6.29
N MET A 70 -8.92 0.09 -7.60
CA MET A 70 -7.81 -0.38 -8.42
C MET A 70 -6.49 0.22 -7.96
N GLY A 71 -5.56 -0.63 -7.54
CA GLY A 71 -4.19 -0.29 -7.22
C GLY A 71 -3.23 -1.01 -8.15
N PHE A 72 -2.39 -0.29 -8.88
CA PHE A 72 -1.38 -0.88 -9.76
C PHE A 72 -0.05 -1.01 -9.04
N SER A 73 0.76 -1.98 -9.48
CA SER A 73 2.14 -2.12 -9.05
C SER A 73 3.06 -2.40 -10.23
N LEU A 74 4.25 -1.84 -10.16
CA LEU A 74 5.38 -2.13 -11.02
C LEU A 74 6.59 -2.42 -10.13
N GLU A 75 7.22 -3.57 -10.34
CA GLU A 75 8.28 -4.07 -9.47
C GLU A 75 9.43 -4.63 -10.31
N SER A 76 10.66 -4.34 -9.91
CA SER A 76 11.87 -4.96 -10.43
C SER A 76 12.49 -5.81 -9.35
N ASP A 77 12.56 -7.11 -9.57
CA ASP A 77 13.11 -8.09 -8.66
C ASP A 77 14.44 -8.64 -9.13
N PHE A 78 15.32 -8.84 -8.18
CA PHE A 78 16.62 -9.46 -8.34
C PHE A 78 16.66 -10.68 -7.42
N THR A 79 16.69 -11.88 -8.00
CA THR A 79 16.73 -13.13 -7.25
C THR A 79 18.01 -13.87 -7.49
N LYS A 80 18.71 -14.27 -6.40
CA LYS A 80 19.91 -15.10 -6.47
C LYS A 80 19.69 -16.37 -5.69
N PHE A 81 19.83 -17.52 -6.35
CA PHE A 81 19.82 -18.82 -5.70
C PHE A 81 21.25 -19.19 -5.24
N PHE A 82 21.37 -19.63 -4.00
CA PHE A 82 22.64 -20.06 -3.39
C PHE A 82 22.87 -21.56 -3.59
N ASP A 83 21.77 -22.30 -3.68
CA ASP A 83 21.74 -23.72 -3.95
C ASP A 83 20.55 -24.08 -4.89
N GLU A 84 20.23 -25.36 -5.01
CA GLU A 84 19.13 -25.83 -5.88
C GLU A 84 17.75 -25.39 -5.43
N LYS A 85 17.58 -25.01 -4.14
CA LYS A 85 16.27 -24.72 -3.53
C LYS A 85 16.16 -23.32 -2.96
N TRP A 86 17.22 -22.79 -2.33
CA TRP A 86 17.17 -21.54 -1.57
C TRP A 86 17.80 -20.38 -2.31
N GLY A 87 17.11 -19.26 -2.29
CA GLY A 87 17.57 -17.99 -2.85
C GLY A 87 17.15 -16.80 -2.01
N LEU A 88 17.71 -15.67 -2.35
CA LEU A 88 17.37 -14.35 -1.83
C LEU A 88 16.78 -13.52 -2.96
N LEU A 89 15.63 -12.92 -2.72
CA LEU A 89 15.01 -11.92 -3.57
C LEU A 89 15.13 -10.56 -2.89
N VAL A 90 15.56 -9.57 -3.65
CA VAL A 90 15.49 -8.14 -3.29
C VAL A 90 14.86 -7.39 -4.44
N GLY A 91 14.03 -6.40 -4.15
CA GLY A 91 13.29 -5.71 -5.20
C GLY A 91 13.07 -4.23 -4.91
N VAL A 92 12.59 -3.54 -5.93
CA VAL A 92 12.09 -2.17 -5.86
C VAL A 92 10.73 -2.13 -6.52
N LYS A 93 9.72 -1.69 -5.78
CA LYS A 93 8.32 -1.69 -6.19
C LYS A 93 7.70 -0.32 -6.05
N LEU A 94 7.09 0.16 -7.11
CA LEU A 94 6.16 1.29 -7.08
C LEU A 94 4.74 0.73 -7.05
N GLU A 95 3.94 1.13 -6.08
CA GLU A 95 2.61 0.57 -5.91
C GLU A 95 1.60 1.59 -5.39
N ASN A 96 0.35 1.44 -5.85
CA ASN A 96 -0.79 2.13 -5.29
C ASN A 96 -1.62 1.16 -4.44
N LYS A 97 -1.98 1.60 -3.23
CA LYS A 97 -2.81 0.87 -2.29
C LYS A 97 -4.06 1.70 -2.02
N ASN A 98 -5.17 1.30 -2.62
CA ASN A 98 -6.41 2.07 -2.62
C ASN A 98 -7.56 1.24 -2.04
N MET A 99 -8.48 1.92 -1.35
CA MET A 99 -9.75 1.31 -0.91
C MET A 99 -10.81 2.39 -0.69
N GLU A 100 -12.06 1.96 -0.74
CA GLU A 100 -13.22 2.74 -0.28
C GLU A 100 -14.05 1.89 0.68
N THR A 101 -14.49 2.50 1.78
CA THR A 101 -15.38 1.84 2.75
C THR A 101 -16.54 2.74 3.10
N ASP A 102 -17.69 2.12 3.39
CA ASP A 102 -18.85 2.76 4.01
C ASP A 102 -19.19 1.97 5.27
N ALA A 103 -19.17 2.64 6.41
CA ALA A 103 -19.40 2.01 7.70
C ALA A 103 -20.35 2.85 8.57
N ARG A 104 -21.02 2.19 9.50
CA ARG A 104 -21.69 2.85 10.63
C ARG A 104 -20.84 2.76 11.86
N VAL A 105 -20.67 3.91 12.51
CA VAL A 105 -19.85 4.03 13.72
C VAL A 105 -20.65 4.65 14.86
N LYS A 106 -20.20 4.39 16.09
CA LYS A 106 -20.76 5.00 17.31
C LYS A 106 -19.63 5.45 18.20
N ASN A 107 -19.70 6.69 18.67
CA ASN A 107 -18.71 7.29 19.56
C ASN A 107 -17.28 7.28 18.99
N TYR A 108 -17.18 7.48 17.69
CA TYR A 108 -15.92 7.46 16.94
C TYR A 108 -15.24 8.82 17.04
N GLY A 109 -13.96 8.86 17.40
CA GLY A 109 -13.16 10.10 17.40
C GLY A 109 -13.06 10.65 15.97
N MET A 110 -13.45 11.91 15.77
CA MET A 110 -13.50 12.53 14.45
C MET A 110 -13.20 14.01 14.53
N GLU A 111 -12.54 14.50 13.52
CA GLU A 111 -12.40 15.90 13.20
C GLU A 111 -13.02 16.13 11.83
N ILE A 112 -14.03 17.00 11.75
CA ILE A 112 -14.79 17.25 10.54
C ILE A 112 -14.72 18.71 10.15
N LEU A 113 -14.81 18.96 8.84
CA LEU A 113 -14.96 20.29 8.25
C LEU A 113 -16.39 20.43 7.75
N SER A 114 -17.12 21.40 8.32
CA SER A 114 -18.48 21.75 7.92
C SER A 114 -18.58 23.26 7.78
N GLU A 115 -19.09 23.75 6.64
CA GLU A 115 -19.31 25.17 6.36
C GLU A 115 -18.07 26.07 6.64
N GLY A 116 -16.85 25.51 6.42
CA GLY A 116 -15.59 26.22 6.66
C GLY A 116 -15.12 26.22 8.12
N ALA A 117 -15.85 25.60 9.05
CA ALA A 117 -15.45 25.45 10.44
C ALA A 117 -14.98 24.02 10.75
N ILE A 118 -13.90 23.89 11.52
CA ILE A 118 -13.39 22.60 11.98
C ILE A 118 -14.02 22.32 13.34
N ALA A 119 -14.61 21.12 13.47
CA ALA A 119 -15.18 20.63 14.73
C ALA A 119 -14.60 19.27 15.07
N SER A 120 -14.08 19.13 16.29
CA SER A 120 -13.53 17.87 16.81
C SER A 120 -14.44 17.30 17.87
N GLY A 121 -14.65 15.98 17.87
CA GLY A 121 -15.52 15.35 18.85
C GLY A 121 -15.80 13.88 18.61
N ARG A 122 -16.98 13.44 19.06
CA ARG A 122 -17.43 12.05 18.97
C ARG A 122 -18.56 11.91 17.95
N TRP A 123 -18.24 11.26 16.83
CA TRP A 123 -19.19 11.00 15.75
C TRP A 123 -20.00 9.74 16.00
N THR A 124 -21.28 9.80 15.70
CA THR A 124 -22.19 8.64 15.63
C THR A 124 -23.02 8.76 14.37
N GLY A 125 -22.85 7.85 13.41
CA GLY A 125 -23.51 7.92 12.10
C GLY A 125 -22.79 7.13 11.03
N GLY A 126 -23.05 7.48 9.77
CA GLY A 126 -22.37 6.94 8.61
C GLY A 126 -21.01 7.60 8.38
N VAL A 127 -20.02 6.81 7.92
CA VAL A 127 -18.67 7.28 7.55
C VAL A 127 -18.28 6.60 6.25
N LYS A 128 -18.08 7.39 5.21
CA LYS A 128 -17.44 6.94 3.97
C LYS A 128 -16.00 7.35 3.99
N THR A 129 -15.09 6.41 3.78
CA THR A 129 -13.64 6.62 3.78
C THR A 129 -13.07 6.24 2.43
N SER A 130 -12.22 7.09 1.87
CA SER A 130 -11.43 6.82 0.68
C SER A 130 -9.95 6.88 1.04
N VAL A 131 -9.22 5.84 0.69
CA VAL A 131 -7.77 5.74 0.87
C VAL A 131 -7.13 5.60 -0.50
N ARG A 132 -6.14 6.45 -0.78
CA ARG A 132 -5.39 6.46 -2.04
C ARG A 132 -3.93 6.75 -1.73
N ASN A 133 -3.12 5.73 -1.65
CA ASN A 133 -1.73 5.82 -1.24
C ASN A 133 -0.81 5.31 -2.34
N ALA A 134 0.26 6.03 -2.63
CA ALA A 134 1.35 5.62 -3.50
C ALA A 134 2.63 5.38 -2.68
N PHE A 135 3.23 4.21 -2.82
CA PHE A 135 4.41 3.78 -2.09
C PHE A 135 5.58 3.44 -3.00
N LEU A 136 6.78 3.72 -2.51
CA LEU A 136 8.01 3.08 -2.95
C LEU A 136 8.33 1.99 -1.92
N THR A 137 8.32 0.72 -2.34
CA THR A 137 8.47 -0.45 -1.48
C THR A 137 9.72 -1.23 -1.85
N PHE A 138 10.44 -1.71 -0.85
CA PHE A 138 11.64 -2.53 -0.96
C PHE A 138 11.38 -3.89 -0.30
N PRO A 139 10.98 -4.93 -1.07
CA PRO A 139 10.86 -6.28 -0.55
C PRO A 139 12.23 -6.94 -0.40
N VAL A 140 12.39 -7.72 0.66
CA VAL A 140 13.52 -8.62 0.91
C VAL A 140 12.97 -9.96 1.37
N GLN A 141 13.10 -10.99 0.54
CA GLN A 141 12.44 -12.28 0.75
C GLN A 141 13.40 -13.46 0.55
N ALA A 142 13.26 -14.48 1.37
CA ALA A 142 13.78 -15.79 1.06
C ALA A 142 12.89 -16.41 -0.02
N ALA A 143 13.48 -16.95 -1.07
CA ALA A 143 12.81 -17.71 -2.12
C ALA A 143 13.13 -19.19 -1.96
N TYR A 144 12.11 -20.02 -1.94
CA TYR A 144 12.25 -21.48 -1.84
C TYR A 144 11.61 -22.18 -3.03
N LYS A 145 12.42 -22.90 -3.78
CA LYS A 145 11.98 -23.67 -4.95
C LYS A 145 11.31 -24.95 -4.52
N VAL A 146 9.97 -24.98 -4.50
CA VAL A 146 9.18 -26.19 -4.17
C VAL A 146 9.02 -27.13 -5.36
N HIS A 147 9.07 -26.56 -6.58
CA HIS A 147 8.98 -27.30 -7.85
C HIS A 147 9.86 -26.57 -8.88
N PRO A 148 10.35 -27.22 -9.94
CA PRO A 148 11.16 -26.55 -10.98
C PRO A 148 10.57 -25.26 -11.55
N ARG A 149 9.24 -25.13 -11.53
CA ARG A 149 8.51 -23.94 -12.02
C ARG A 149 7.81 -23.14 -10.92
N THR A 150 8.00 -23.46 -9.63
CA THR A 150 7.24 -22.81 -8.55
C THR A 150 8.14 -22.46 -7.38
N ASN A 151 8.16 -21.20 -7.02
CA ASN A 151 8.88 -20.69 -5.86
C ASN A 151 7.87 -20.17 -4.84
N LEU A 152 8.09 -20.51 -3.57
CA LEU A 152 7.49 -19.81 -2.44
C LEU A 152 8.41 -18.70 -1.97
N LYS A 153 7.84 -17.62 -1.51
CA LYS A 153 8.58 -16.45 -1.02
C LYS A 153 8.06 -16.07 0.35
N LEU A 154 8.97 -15.73 1.25
CA LEU A 154 8.63 -15.22 2.58
C LEU A 154 9.70 -14.24 3.02
N GLY A 155 9.27 -13.11 3.53
CA GLY A 155 10.22 -12.09 4.00
C GLY A 155 9.55 -10.85 4.55
N VAL A 156 10.25 -9.76 4.44
CA VAL A 156 9.85 -8.45 4.95
C VAL A 156 9.81 -7.42 3.82
N PHE A 157 9.09 -6.34 4.04
CA PHE A 157 9.14 -5.18 3.18
C PHE A 157 9.30 -3.90 4.00
N LEU A 158 9.91 -2.91 3.39
CA LEU A 158 9.95 -1.53 3.86
C LEU A 158 9.35 -0.64 2.78
N SER A 159 8.37 0.20 3.13
CA SER A 159 7.68 1.09 2.20
C SER A 159 7.79 2.55 2.66
N TYR A 160 8.02 3.43 1.71
CA TYR A 160 7.99 4.87 1.90
C TYR A 160 6.78 5.46 1.17
N LEU A 161 5.94 6.22 1.89
CA LEU A 161 4.76 6.88 1.34
C LEU A 161 5.19 8.11 0.52
N ILE A 162 5.00 8.03 -0.81
CA ILE A 162 5.30 9.12 -1.75
C ILE A 162 4.16 10.13 -1.75
N GLU A 163 2.93 9.63 -1.89
CA GLU A 163 1.70 10.41 -1.88
C GLU A 163 0.64 9.63 -1.10
N GLY A 164 -0.06 10.28 -0.18
CA GLY A 164 -1.08 9.66 0.64
C GLY A 164 -2.32 10.50 0.72
N LYS A 165 -3.48 9.83 0.60
CA LYS A 165 -4.79 10.40 0.88
C LYS A 165 -5.59 9.47 1.78
N PHE A 166 -6.16 10.06 2.83
CA PHE A 166 -7.11 9.42 3.73
C PHE A 166 -8.20 10.44 4.04
N ASP A 167 -9.18 10.48 3.19
CA ASP A 167 -10.26 11.46 3.23
C ASP A 167 -11.64 10.79 3.22
N GLY A 168 -12.67 11.58 3.48
CA GLY A 168 -14.01 11.04 3.41
C GLY A 168 -15.11 12.00 3.81
N VAL A 169 -16.30 11.41 3.98
CA VAL A 169 -17.54 12.12 4.27
C VAL A 169 -18.25 11.44 5.41
N VAL A 170 -18.77 12.21 6.37
CA VAL A 170 -19.69 11.77 7.40
C VAL A 170 -21.11 12.19 7.05
N TYR A 171 -22.09 11.33 7.35
CA TYR A 171 -23.46 11.53 6.96
C TYR A 171 -24.44 10.81 7.91
N ASP A 172 -25.68 11.23 7.91
CA ASP A 172 -26.79 10.59 8.65
C ASP A 172 -26.40 10.25 10.09
N GLY A 173 -26.08 11.31 10.86
CA GLY A 173 -25.58 11.16 12.20
C GLY A 173 -25.47 12.47 12.96
N TYR A 174 -24.64 12.46 14.01
CA TYR A 174 -24.34 13.64 14.82
C TYR A 174 -22.92 13.61 15.37
N LEU A 175 -22.32 14.80 15.48
CA LEU A 175 -21.09 15.03 16.23
C LEU A 175 -21.44 15.55 17.62
N ARG A 176 -20.85 14.97 18.67
CA ARG A 176 -20.79 15.58 19.99
C ARG A 176 -19.49 16.34 20.15
N ASN A 177 -19.59 17.62 20.44
CA ASN A 177 -18.42 18.48 20.57
C ASN A 177 -17.59 18.08 21.82
N GLY A 178 -16.30 17.83 21.62
CA GLY A 178 -15.35 17.45 22.65
C GLY A 178 -15.55 16.01 23.18
N ASP A 179 -16.49 15.81 24.05
CA ASP A 179 -16.72 14.56 24.77
C ASP A 179 -18.09 13.90 24.46
N PRO A 180 -18.36 12.67 24.97
CA PRO A 180 -19.62 11.98 24.70
C PRO A 180 -20.89 12.65 25.25
N THR A 181 -20.75 13.66 26.14
CA THR A 181 -21.86 14.40 26.75
C THR A 181 -22.04 15.80 26.13
N GLY A 182 -21.10 16.23 25.28
CA GLY A 182 -21.10 17.55 24.64
C GLY A 182 -22.31 17.84 23.76
N GLU A 183 -22.43 19.11 23.36
CA GLU A 183 -23.50 19.58 22.45
C GLU A 183 -23.47 18.81 21.13
N LYS A 184 -24.67 18.54 20.60
CA LYS A 184 -24.86 17.79 19.36
C LYS A 184 -24.99 18.71 18.15
N ALA A 185 -24.11 18.56 17.17
CA ALA A 185 -24.33 19.02 15.80
C ALA A 185 -24.92 17.87 14.98
N VAL A 186 -26.12 18.01 14.46
CA VAL A 186 -26.88 16.94 13.78
C VAL A 186 -26.78 17.11 12.28
N PHE A 187 -26.52 16.00 11.56
CA PHE A 187 -26.42 15.91 10.12
C PHE A 187 -27.43 14.89 9.59
N THR A 188 -28.55 15.37 9.05
CA THR A 188 -29.63 14.52 8.53
C THR A 188 -29.99 14.91 7.10
N GLY A 189 -30.53 13.94 6.34
CA GLY A 189 -30.86 14.13 4.93
C GLY A 189 -29.61 14.36 4.09
N ASP A 190 -29.56 15.49 3.39
CA ASP A 190 -28.43 15.84 2.51
C ASP A 190 -27.27 16.53 3.25
N ALA A 191 -27.42 16.79 4.56
CA ALA A 191 -26.36 17.41 5.35
C ALA A 191 -25.21 16.45 5.57
N THR A 192 -24.01 16.84 5.10
CA THR A 192 -22.77 16.07 5.21
C THR A 192 -21.63 16.97 5.69
N ALA A 193 -20.59 16.36 6.25
CA ALA A 193 -19.34 17.05 6.50
C ALA A 193 -18.16 16.20 6.00
N THR A 194 -17.06 16.85 5.65
CA THR A 194 -15.87 16.16 5.16
C THR A 194 -14.82 16.04 6.25
N TYR A 195 -13.92 15.09 6.09
CA TYR A 195 -12.72 14.98 6.89
C TYR A 195 -11.52 14.61 6.02
N ASP A 196 -10.34 15.03 6.42
CA ASP A 196 -9.09 14.72 5.73
C ASP A 196 -7.97 14.51 6.76
N PHE A 197 -7.43 13.30 6.80
CA PHE A 197 -6.31 12.88 7.65
C PHE A 197 -5.08 12.54 6.82
N SER A 198 -4.98 13.04 5.60
CA SER A 198 -3.90 12.72 4.66
C SER A 198 -2.53 13.11 5.18
N ASP A 199 -2.43 14.26 5.84
CA ASP A 199 -1.17 14.79 6.38
C ASP A 199 -0.69 14.02 7.62
N GLU A 200 -1.59 13.29 8.27
CA GLU A 200 -1.32 12.49 9.46
C GLU A 200 -0.82 11.07 9.13
N LEU A 201 -0.78 10.70 7.84
CA LEU A 201 -0.34 9.37 7.44
C LEU A 201 1.15 9.15 7.73
N ARG A 202 1.47 7.98 8.29
CA ARG A 202 2.84 7.54 8.55
C ARG A 202 3.61 7.39 7.23
N LYS A 203 4.78 8.03 7.15
CA LYS A 203 5.62 8.00 5.94
C LYS A 203 6.33 6.66 5.72
N PHE A 204 6.71 5.96 6.80
CA PHE A 204 7.36 4.66 6.73
C PHE A 204 6.44 3.55 7.21
N GLN A 205 6.29 2.53 6.38
CA GLN A 205 5.57 1.29 6.70
C GLN A 205 6.52 0.11 6.52
N TRP A 206 6.37 -0.90 7.36
CA TRP A 206 7.10 -2.15 7.26
C TRP A 206 6.20 -3.31 7.66
N GLY A 207 6.56 -4.50 7.21
CA GLY A 207 5.75 -5.66 7.53
C GLY A 207 6.29 -6.95 6.93
N LEU A 208 5.45 -7.96 6.95
CA LEU A 208 5.72 -9.28 6.39
C LEU A 208 5.12 -9.38 4.99
N GLN A 209 5.81 -10.13 4.14
CA GLN A 209 5.31 -10.48 2.82
C GLN A 209 5.53 -11.96 2.56
N ALA A 210 4.49 -12.62 2.07
CA ALA A 210 4.53 -14.01 1.62
C ALA A 210 3.99 -14.09 0.21
N GLY A 211 4.54 -14.96 -0.63
CA GLY A 211 4.10 -15.06 -2.00
C GLY A 211 4.47 -16.37 -2.69
N VAL A 212 3.93 -16.50 -3.89
CA VAL A 212 4.19 -17.62 -4.78
C VAL A 212 4.41 -17.09 -6.19
N ASP A 213 5.42 -17.62 -6.88
CA ASP A 213 5.68 -17.42 -8.30
C ASP A 213 5.53 -18.74 -9.02
N TRP A 214 4.82 -18.72 -10.15
CA TRP A 214 4.71 -19.86 -11.05
C TRP A 214 5.19 -19.48 -12.46
N GLU A 215 6.20 -20.19 -12.93
CA GLU A 215 6.78 -20.02 -14.27
C GLU A 215 5.88 -20.73 -15.30
N ALA A 216 4.95 -19.96 -15.87
CA ALA A 216 3.99 -20.45 -16.86
C ALA A 216 4.68 -20.77 -18.20
N PHE A 217 5.61 -19.90 -18.64
CA PHE A 217 6.42 -20.05 -19.86
C PHE A 217 7.86 -19.61 -19.56
N LYS A 218 8.78 -19.87 -20.48
CA LYS A 218 10.23 -19.60 -20.35
C LYS A 218 10.59 -18.22 -19.79
N HIS A 219 9.82 -17.18 -20.14
CA HIS A 219 10.05 -15.81 -19.72
C HIS A 219 8.85 -15.19 -18.98
N LEU A 220 7.77 -15.94 -18.81
CA LEU A 220 6.55 -15.43 -18.20
C LEU A 220 6.25 -16.16 -16.91
N LYS A 221 6.14 -15.40 -15.84
CA LYS A 221 5.68 -15.86 -14.55
C LYS A 221 4.32 -15.26 -14.19
N LEU A 222 3.52 -16.02 -13.48
CA LEU A 222 2.39 -15.52 -12.72
C LEU A 222 2.79 -15.47 -11.25
N TYR A 223 2.34 -14.46 -10.54
CA TYR A 223 2.65 -14.32 -9.14
C TYR A 223 1.45 -13.86 -8.31
N ALA A 224 1.52 -14.20 -7.02
CA ALA A 224 0.58 -13.75 -6.02
C ALA A 224 1.34 -13.52 -4.71
N ASP A 225 1.26 -12.31 -4.18
CA ASP A 225 1.95 -11.88 -2.97
C ASP A 225 0.93 -11.29 -1.98
N LEU A 226 1.01 -11.67 -0.71
CA LEU A 226 0.28 -11.06 0.40
C LEU A 226 1.26 -10.22 1.22
N SER A 227 0.95 -8.96 1.42
CA SER A 227 1.68 -8.03 2.28
C SER A 227 0.84 -7.65 3.50
N TRP A 228 1.42 -7.75 4.69
CA TRP A 228 0.81 -7.37 5.95
C TRP A 228 1.71 -6.37 6.67
N GLY A 229 1.27 -5.10 6.73
CA GLY A 229 1.95 -4.07 7.51
C GLY A 229 1.81 -4.32 9.00
N LEU A 230 2.92 -4.25 9.72
CA LEU A 230 2.97 -4.49 11.17
C LEU A 230 2.97 -3.22 12.00
N ASN A 231 3.10 -2.05 11.37
CA ASN A 231 2.92 -0.76 12.00
C ASN A 231 1.63 -0.08 11.50
N SER A 232 1.01 0.71 12.38
CA SER A 232 -0.21 1.45 12.05
C SER A 232 0.02 2.47 10.94
N ALA A 233 -0.99 2.68 10.10
CA ALA A 233 -1.01 3.71 9.06
C ALA A 233 -0.89 5.14 9.63
N PHE A 234 -1.29 5.33 10.89
CA PHE A 234 -1.15 6.59 11.61
C PHE A 234 -0.09 6.49 12.72
N PRO A 235 0.66 7.59 12.99
CA PRO A 235 1.59 7.64 14.11
C PRO A 235 0.84 7.70 15.45
N GLU A 236 1.50 7.33 16.54
CA GLU A 236 0.91 7.37 17.88
C GLU A 236 0.60 8.80 18.37
N SER A 237 1.21 9.81 17.75
CA SER A 237 0.92 11.23 18.01
C SER A 237 -0.47 11.64 17.54
N PHE A 238 -1.01 10.98 16.52
CA PHE A 238 -2.36 11.25 16.02
C PHE A 238 -3.40 10.58 16.93
N LYS A 239 -4.17 11.39 17.65
CA LYS A 239 -5.11 10.94 18.70
C LYS A 239 -6.57 10.92 18.27
N THR A 240 -6.89 11.49 17.11
CA THR A 240 -8.28 11.55 16.60
C THR A 240 -8.83 10.15 16.38
N ILE A 241 -8.06 9.27 15.72
CA ILE A 241 -8.38 7.83 15.61
C ILE A 241 -7.72 7.10 16.78
N THR A 242 -8.53 6.41 17.59
CA THR A 242 -8.11 5.81 18.87
C THR A 242 -7.60 4.37 18.75
N PHE A 243 -7.59 3.81 17.53
CA PHE A 243 -7.16 2.43 17.27
C PHE A 243 -6.15 2.38 16.11
N SER A 244 -5.35 1.33 16.08
CA SER A 244 -4.36 1.11 15.03
C SER A 244 -5.01 0.53 13.77
N MET A 245 -4.57 1.00 12.60
CA MET A 245 -5.02 0.53 11.30
C MET A 245 -3.84 -0.05 10.52
N TYR A 246 -3.95 -1.29 10.08
CA TYR A 246 -2.87 -2.02 9.42
C TYR A 246 -3.16 -2.22 7.93
N PRO A 247 -2.22 -1.91 7.03
CA PRO A 247 -2.39 -2.20 5.60
C PRO A 247 -2.21 -3.70 5.33
N ILE A 248 -3.21 -4.31 4.71
CA ILE A 248 -3.19 -5.71 4.28
C ILE A 248 -3.61 -5.74 2.83
N TYR A 249 -2.69 -6.16 1.94
CA TYR A 249 -2.93 -6.14 0.51
C TYR A 249 -2.43 -7.43 -0.14
N PHE A 250 -3.24 -7.92 -1.06
CA PHE A 250 -2.92 -9.01 -1.95
C PHE A 250 -2.56 -8.41 -3.32
N ASN A 251 -1.40 -8.80 -3.86
CA ASN A 251 -0.92 -8.35 -5.16
C ASN A 251 -0.84 -9.54 -6.10
N VAL A 252 -1.49 -9.46 -7.24
CA VAL A 252 -1.46 -10.49 -8.28
C VAL A 252 -1.04 -9.88 -9.60
N GLY A 253 -0.28 -10.63 -10.39
CA GLY A 253 0.18 -10.10 -11.66
C GLY A 253 1.02 -11.06 -12.46
N VAL A 254 1.71 -10.46 -13.41
CA VAL A 254 2.62 -11.15 -14.34
C VAL A 254 4.03 -10.61 -14.18
N GLY A 255 5.01 -11.47 -14.36
CA GLY A 255 6.44 -11.14 -14.36
C GLY A 255 7.11 -11.59 -15.65
N TYR A 256 8.01 -10.76 -16.16
CA TYR A 256 8.88 -11.11 -17.27
C TYR A 256 10.30 -11.37 -16.75
N LEU A 257 10.80 -12.57 -16.98
CA LEU A 257 12.15 -13.02 -16.62
C LEU A 257 13.11 -12.80 -17.77
N PHE A 258 14.19 -12.05 -17.53
CA PHE A 258 15.23 -11.76 -18.51
C PHE A 258 16.27 -12.88 -18.63
#